data_2f376b837059d443d3c89b4237163cc0
#
_entry.id   2f376b837059d443d3c89b4237163cc0
#
_cell.length_a   1.000
_cell.length_b   1.000
_cell.length_c   1.000
_cell.angle_alpha   90.00
_cell.angle_beta   90.00
_cell.angle_gamma   90.00
#
_symmetry.space_group_name_H-M   'P 1'
#
loop_
_entity.id
_entity.type
_entity.pdbx_description
1 polymer ?
#
loop_
_entity_poly.entity_id
_entity_poly.type
_entity_poly.pdbx_seq_one_letter_code
_entity_poly.pdbx_strand_id
1 'polypeptide(L)'
;MIDVVIRAPLLSISGYGVHSRQVFKWLNERQDVNLHAQIVQWGNTSWMINSEYENGLVGEVMKASSNAETGKSDISFQIQLPDEWDPNLAKKNIGISAVVETDKCSSAWIDSINKMDAVIIPSEHVKQTILNSGHVTTDLFVIPEWYFEEIERNETTALESEKICL
;
A
#
# COMPACT_ATOMS: atom_id res chain seq x y z
N MET A 1 -20.43 -11.55 3.98
CA MET A 1 -19.35 -11.02 3.12
C MET A 1 -19.04 -9.64 3.65
N ILE A 2 -17.77 -9.30 3.84
CA ILE A 2 -17.30 -8.02 4.39
C ILE A 2 -17.03 -7.08 3.21
N ASP A 3 -17.64 -5.90 3.21
CA ASP A 3 -17.38 -4.89 2.18
C ASP A 3 -16.08 -4.16 2.47
N VAL A 4 -15.10 -4.32 1.58
CA VAL A 4 -13.77 -3.76 1.71
C VAL A 4 -13.49 -2.79 0.55
N VAL A 5 -12.95 -1.62 0.87
CA VAL A 5 -12.41 -0.70 -0.13
C VAL A 5 -10.90 -0.59 0.03
N ILE A 6 -10.18 -0.81 -1.07
CA ILE A 6 -8.75 -0.48 -1.15
C ILE A 6 -8.57 0.83 -1.90
N ARG A 7 -7.99 1.84 -1.26
CA ARG A 7 -7.66 3.13 -1.85
C ARG A 7 -6.15 3.25 -1.98
N ALA A 8 -5.65 3.19 -3.21
CA ALA A 8 -4.22 3.06 -3.45
C ALA A 8 -3.83 3.39 -4.90
N PRO A 9 -2.55 3.65 -5.19
CA PRO A 9 -2.04 3.87 -6.54
C PRO A 9 -1.88 2.54 -7.31
N LEU A 10 -2.94 1.75 -7.38
CA LEU A 10 -2.98 0.38 -7.89
C LEU A 10 -2.45 0.22 -9.32
N LEU A 11 -2.61 1.23 -10.17
CA LEU A 11 -2.13 1.20 -11.55
C LEU A 11 -0.77 1.88 -11.75
N SER A 12 -0.18 2.46 -10.71
CA SER A 12 1.08 3.20 -10.82
C SER A 12 2.27 2.26 -11.03
N ILE A 13 3.20 2.68 -11.90
CA ILE A 13 4.53 2.07 -12.06
C ILE A 13 5.46 2.68 -11.01
N SER A 14 5.28 2.25 -9.76
CA SER A 14 6.05 2.71 -8.60
C SER A 14 6.13 1.61 -7.54
N GLY A 15 7.01 1.76 -6.53
CA GLY A 15 7.06 0.86 -5.37
C GLY A 15 5.71 0.79 -4.63
N TYR A 16 5.08 1.94 -4.38
CA TYR A 16 3.73 1.97 -3.81
C TYR A 16 2.70 1.26 -4.67
N GLY A 17 2.79 1.35 -6.02
CA GLY A 17 1.92 0.62 -6.93
C GLY A 17 2.11 -0.89 -6.84
N VAL A 18 3.35 -1.36 -6.76
CA VAL A 18 3.68 -2.79 -6.57
C VAL A 18 3.09 -3.30 -5.26
N HIS A 19 3.39 -2.62 -4.15
CA HIS A 19 2.87 -2.99 -2.83
C HIS A 19 1.33 -2.98 -2.79
N SER A 20 0.71 -1.97 -3.39
CA SER A 20 -0.75 -1.87 -3.49
C SER A 20 -1.38 -3.06 -4.21
N ARG A 21 -0.79 -3.51 -5.33
CA ARG A 21 -1.28 -4.66 -6.07
C ARG A 21 -1.08 -5.98 -5.31
N GLN A 22 -0.04 -6.09 -4.48
CA GLN A 22 0.15 -7.24 -3.61
C GLN A 22 -0.97 -7.33 -2.56
N VAL A 23 -1.29 -6.22 -1.90
CA VAL A 23 -2.40 -6.17 -0.93
C VAL A 23 -3.74 -6.40 -1.62
N PHE A 24 -3.95 -5.82 -2.81
CA PHE A 24 -5.15 -6.07 -3.61
C PHE A 24 -5.31 -7.55 -3.96
N LYS A 25 -4.24 -8.21 -4.43
CA LYS A 25 -4.25 -9.64 -4.75
C LYS A 25 -4.67 -10.47 -3.57
N TRP A 26 -4.06 -10.24 -2.41
CA TRP A 26 -4.40 -10.94 -1.18
C TRP A 26 -5.87 -10.75 -0.77
N LEU A 27 -6.42 -9.55 -0.89
CA LEU A 27 -7.83 -9.27 -0.61
C LEU A 27 -8.77 -9.93 -1.63
N ASN A 28 -8.40 -9.89 -2.91
CA ASN A 28 -9.20 -10.40 -4.03
C ASN A 28 -9.32 -11.94 -4.03
N GLU A 29 -8.34 -12.64 -3.46
CA GLU A 29 -8.34 -14.10 -3.30
C GLU A 29 -9.25 -14.58 -2.15
N ARG A 30 -9.75 -13.68 -1.31
CA ARG A 30 -10.59 -14.02 -0.15
C ARG A 30 -12.06 -14.18 -0.56
N GLN A 31 -12.66 -15.31 -0.20
CA GLN A 31 -14.07 -15.61 -0.50
C GLN A 31 -15.08 -14.88 0.40
N ASP A 32 -14.62 -14.35 1.53
CA ASP A 32 -15.44 -13.64 2.53
C ASP A 32 -15.46 -12.13 2.32
N VAL A 33 -14.72 -11.60 1.31
CA VAL A 33 -14.57 -10.18 1.00
C VAL A 33 -15.30 -9.83 -0.30
N ASN A 34 -16.02 -8.70 -0.28
CA ASN A 34 -16.50 -7.99 -1.45
C ASN A 34 -15.59 -6.77 -1.65
N LEU A 35 -14.68 -6.84 -2.63
CA LEU A 35 -13.60 -5.88 -2.80
C LEU A 35 -13.95 -4.81 -3.82
N HIS A 36 -13.80 -3.54 -3.41
CA HIS A 36 -13.88 -2.35 -4.26
C HIS A 36 -12.52 -1.65 -4.30
N ALA A 37 -12.17 -1.06 -5.45
CA ALA A 37 -10.92 -0.36 -5.63
C ALA A 37 -11.13 1.12 -5.97
N GLN A 38 -10.56 2.02 -5.15
CA GLN A 38 -10.40 3.42 -5.47
C GLN A 38 -8.96 3.67 -5.91
N ILE A 39 -8.77 3.83 -7.23
CA ILE A 39 -7.46 4.07 -7.82
C ILE A 39 -7.09 5.52 -7.66
N VAL A 40 -5.95 5.80 -7.03
CA VAL A 40 -5.40 7.15 -6.89
C VAL A 40 -4.14 7.32 -7.73
N GLN A 41 -3.83 8.56 -8.06
CA GLN A 41 -2.60 8.89 -8.75
C GLN A 41 -1.43 8.93 -7.77
N TRP A 42 -0.24 8.52 -8.22
CA TRP A 42 1.01 8.64 -7.47
C TRP A 42 1.96 9.57 -8.20
N GLY A 43 1.97 10.83 -7.79
CA GLY A 43 2.75 11.87 -8.46
C GLY A 43 2.53 11.90 -9.97
N ASN A 44 3.61 11.97 -10.74
CA ASN A 44 3.58 11.95 -12.21
C ASN A 44 3.97 10.59 -12.80
N THR A 45 3.78 9.49 -12.04
CA THR A 45 4.12 8.14 -12.52
C THR A 45 3.18 7.68 -13.62
N SER A 46 3.72 6.91 -14.56
CA SER A 46 2.90 6.26 -15.60
C SER A 46 1.99 5.20 -15.01
N TRP A 47 0.87 4.95 -15.68
CA TRP A 47 -0.08 3.92 -15.30
C TRP A 47 0.07 2.67 -16.17
N MET A 48 -0.13 1.52 -15.58
CA MET A 48 -0.35 0.25 -16.26
C MET A 48 -1.80 0.18 -16.74
N ILE A 49 -1.98 0.15 -18.05
CA ILE A 49 -3.33 0.11 -18.67
C ILE A 49 -3.61 -1.19 -19.42
N ASN A 50 -2.63 -2.07 -19.56
CA ASN A 50 -2.83 -3.38 -20.17
C ASN A 50 -3.36 -4.36 -19.12
N SER A 51 -4.59 -4.85 -19.32
CA SER A 51 -5.28 -5.76 -18.40
C SER A 51 -4.58 -7.10 -18.19
N GLU A 52 -3.68 -7.50 -19.08
CA GLU A 52 -2.96 -8.78 -19.00
C GLU A 52 -1.69 -8.70 -18.14
N TYR A 53 -1.25 -7.50 -17.76
CA TYR A 53 -0.07 -7.34 -16.92
C TYR A 53 -0.26 -8.01 -15.55
N GLU A 54 0.87 -8.49 -15.02
CA GLU A 54 0.94 -9.23 -13.76
C GLU A 54 -0.05 -10.41 -13.74
N ASN A 55 -0.02 -11.22 -14.82
CA ASN A 55 -0.89 -12.39 -15.01
C ASN A 55 -2.40 -12.06 -14.89
N GLY A 56 -2.81 -10.90 -15.40
CA GLY A 56 -4.19 -10.45 -15.40
C GLY A 56 -4.63 -9.67 -14.16
N LEU A 57 -3.75 -9.50 -13.18
CA LEU A 57 -4.06 -8.77 -11.94
C LEU A 57 -4.49 -7.32 -12.21
N VAL A 58 -3.84 -6.64 -13.17
CA VAL A 58 -4.23 -5.28 -13.58
C VAL A 58 -5.68 -5.25 -14.10
N GLY A 59 -6.09 -6.27 -14.83
CA GLY A 59 -7.48 -6.43 -15.30
C GLY A 59 -8.47 -6.61 -14.14
N GLU A 60 -8.11 -7.37 -13.11
CA GLU A 60 -8.94 -7.53 -11.91
C GLU A 60 -9.04 -6.21 -11.11
N VAL A 61 -7.96 -5.44 -10.99
CA VAL A 61 -7.98 -4.09 -10.39
C VAL A 61 -8.96 -3.19 -11.14
N MET A 62 -8.92 -3.18 -12.48
CA MET A 62 -9.82 -2.38 -13.30
C MET A 62 -11.29 -2.78 -13.12
N LYS A 63 -11.59 -4.08 -12.98
CA LYS A 63 -12.95 -4.58 -12.70
C LYS A 63 -13.45 -4.17 -11.32
N ALA A 64 -12.57 -4.23 -10.30
CA ALA A 64 -12.91 -3.83 -8.94
C ALA A 64 -12.96 -2.31 -8.77
N SER A 65 -12.50 -1.54 -9.78
CA SER A 65 -12.55 -0.08 -9.76
C SER A 65 -14.01 0.37 -9.88
N SER A 66 -14.58 0.67 -8.75
CA SER A 66 -15.91 1.24 -8.62
C SER A 66 -15.85 2.50 -7.78
N ASN A 67 -16.82 3.39 -7.95
CA ASN A 67 -17.00 4.52 -7.06
C ASN A 67 -17.59 4.01 -5.74
N ALA A 68 -16.73 3.48 -4.86
CA ALA A 68 -17.14 3.14 -3.52
C ALA A 68 -17.61 4.43 -2.82
N GLU A 69 -18.85 4.45 -2.38
CA GLU A 69 -19.40 5.59 -1.67
C GLU A 69 -18.76 5.71 -0.28
N THR A 70 -18.32 6.92 0.08
CA THR A 70 -17.71 7.20 1.38
C THR A 70 -18.62 6.72 2.53
N GLY A 71 -18.05 5.98 3.48
CA GLY A 71 -18.72 5.53 4.67
C GLY A 71 -19.66 4.31 4.50
N LYS A 72 -19.74 3.71 3.32
CA LYS A 72 -20.57 2.48 3.11
C LYS A 72 -19.81 1.20 3.37
N SER A 73 -18.50 1.14 3.04
CA SER A 73 -17.68 -0.06 3.26
C SER A 73 -17.47 -0.33 4.76
N ASP A 74 -17.26 -1.60 5.09
CA ASP A 74 -16.97 -2.00 6.47
C ASP A 74 -15.52 -1.65 6.84
N ILE A 75 -14.57 -1.90 5.92
CA ILE A 75 -13.14 -1.67 6.14
C ILE A 75 -12.53 -0.96 4.93
N SER A 76 -11.64 0.01 5.19
CA SER A 76 -10.76 0.56 4.17
C SER A 76 -9.30 0.19 4.42
N PHE A 77 -8.57 -0.13 3.34
CA PHE A 77 -7.11 -0.18 3.30
C PHE A 77 -6.62 0.97 2.42
N GLN A 78 -5.84 1.88 2.98
CA GLN A 78 -5.39 3.09 2.29
C GLN A 78 -3.87 3.10 2.21
N ILE A 79 -3.33 2.84 1.02
CA ILE A 79 -1.89 2.72 0.77
C ILE A 79 -1.39 3.99 0.11
N GLN A 80 -1.01 4.96 0.92
CA GLN A 80 -0.65 6.32 0.54
C GLN A 80 0.26 6.94 1.62
N LEU A 81 0.62 8.21 1.45
CA LEU A 81 1.21 8.99 2.53
C LEU A 81 0.16 9.31 3.61
N PRO A 82 0.55 9.48 4.87
CA PRO A 82 -0.40 9.67 5.98
C PRO A 82 -1.34 10.87 5.83
N ASP A 83 -0.89 11.94 5.21
CA ASP A 83 -1.70 13.15 4.97
C ASP A 83 -2.71 13.03 3.82
N GLU A 84 -2.65 11.93 3.07
CA GLU A 84 -3.59 11.62 1.99
C GLU A 84 -4.71 10.67 2.42
N TRP A 85 -4.64 10.12 3.64
CA TRP A 85 -5.66 9.21 4.14
C TRP A 85 -6.98 9.92 4.49
N ASP A 86 -8.09 9.24 4.20
CA ASP A 86 -9.44 9.67 4.58
C ASP A 86 -9.94 8.82 5.77
N PRO A 87 -9.99 9.37 6.99
CA PRO A 87 -10.44 8.62 8.17
C PRO A 87 -11.95 8.34 8.17
N ASN A 88 -12.69 8.82 7.17
CA ASN A 88 -14.14 8.61 7.05
C ASN A 88 -14.52 7.73 5.85
N LEU A 89 -13.55 7.09 5.18
CA LEU A 89 -13.79 6.31 3.97
C LEU A 89 -14.63 5.05 4.23
N ALA A 90 -14.50 4.45 5.39
CA ALA A 90 -15.23 3.25 5.81
C ALA A 90 -15.56 3.29 7.31
N LYS A 91 -16.25 2.27 7.82
CA LYS A 91 -16.53 2.14 9.27
C LYS A 91 -15.24 1.91 10.07
N LYS A 92 -14.26 1.20 9.46
CA LYS A 92 -12.91 0.99 9.99
C LYS A 92 -11.88 1.37 8.93
N ASN A 93 -10.89 2.17 9.31
CA ASN A 93 -9.94 2.76 8.40
C ASN A 93 -8.51 2.37 8.77
N ILE A 94 -7.84 1.63 7.88
CA ILE A 94 -6.48 1.13 8.06
C ILE A 94 -5.55 1.87 7.10
N GLY A 95 -4.60 2.61 7.64
CA GLY A 95 -3.53 3.24 6.87
C GLY A 95 -2.36 2.29 6.65
N ILE A 96 -1.77 2.32 5.47
CA ILE A 96 -0.55 1.56 5.13
C ILE A 96 0.44 2.53 4.50
N SER A 97 1.63 2.65 5.06
CA SER A 97 2.66 3.56 4.54
C SER A 97 4.07 3.16 4.97
N ALA A 98 5.03 3.36 4.08
CA ALA A 98 6.45 3.29 4.41
C ALA A 98 6.94 4.53 5.19
N VAL A 99 6.14 5.58 5.25
CA VAL A 99 6.39 6.87 5.91
C VAL A 99 7.66 7.54 5.36
N VAL A 100 8.77 7.51 6.09
CA VAL A 100 10.04 8.14 5.70
C VAL A 100 11.24 7.26 6.04
N GLU A 101 12.35 7.50 5.34
CA GLU A 101 13.63 6.81 5.54
C GLU A 101 14.55 7.52 6.55
N THR A 102 14.04 8.54 7.24
CA THR A 102 14.76 9.32 8.25
C THR A 102 14.34 8.93 9.66
N ASP A 103 14.93 9.54 10.68
CA ASP A 103 14.64 9.28 12.10
C ASP A 103 13.44 10.07 12.64
N LYS A 104 12.84 10.95 11.82
CA LYS A 104 11.64 11.74 12.18
C LYS A 104 10.75 11.99 10.96
N CYS A 105 9.45 12.08 11.22
CA CYS A 105 8.45 12.50 10.25
C CYS A 105 7.74 13.80 10.68
N SER A 106 6.95 14.37 9.78
CA SER A 106 6.16 15.57 10.03
C SER A 106 5.14 15.35 11.16
N SER A 107 4.94 16.36 12.01
CA SER A 107 3.88 16.34 13.03
C SER A 107 2.48 16.22 12.40
N ALA A 108 2.25 16.78 11.20
CA ALA A 108 1.00 16.63 10.48
C ALA A 108 0.70 15.16 10.12
N TRP A 109 1.74 14.34 9.89
CA TRP A 109 1.57 12.91 9.67
C TRP A 109 1.18 12.17 10.94
N ILE A 110 1.72 12.58 12.11
CA ILE A 110 1.29 12.02 13.40
C ILE A 110 -0.20 12.31 13.65
N ASP A 111 -0.66 13.54 13.33
CA ASP A 111 -2.07 13.89 13.43
C ASP A 111 -2.96 13.05 12.52
N SER A 112 -2.48 12.72 11.32
CA SER A 112 -3.20 11.87 10.37
C SER A 112 -3.20 10.40 10.81
N ILE A 113 -2.08 9.89 11.32
CA ILE A 113 -1.95 8.55 11.90
C ILE A 113 -2.96 8.37 13.02
N ASN A 114 -3.07 9.35 13.92
CA ASN A 114 -3.98 9.30 15.07
C ASN A 114 -5.47 9.36 14.72
N LYS A 115 -5.83 9.61 13.46
CA LYS A 115 -7.23 9.57 12.97
C LYS A 115 -7.63 8.22 12.42
N MET A 116 -6.68 7.32 12.19
CA MET A 116 -6.95 5.98 11.67
C MET A 116 -7.28 5.01 12.80
N ASP A 117 -8.03 3.96 12.51
CA ASP A 117 -8.31 2.88 13.49
C ASP A 117 -7.07 2.00 13.73
N ALA A 118 -6.23 1.83 12.70
CA ALA A 118 -4.96 1.11 12.77
C ALA A 118 -4.02 1.57 11.65
N VAL A 119 -2.72 1.40 11.85
CA VAL A 119 -1.71 1.69 10.83
C VAL A 119 -0.74 0.52 10.68
N ILE A 120 -0.50 0.11 9.44
CA ILE A 120 0.47 -0.91 9.05
C ILE A 120 1.70 -0.23 8.47
N ILE A 121 2.87 -0.63 8.95
CA ILE A 121 4.18 -0.09 8.58
C ILE A 121 5.17 -1.22 8.32
N PRO A 122 6.19 -1.03 7.45
CA PRO A 122 7.01 -2.13 6.97
C PRO A 122 8.10 -2.59 7.93
N SER A 123 8.48 -1.79 8.94
CA SER A 123 9.62 -2.13 9.81
C SER A 123 9.55 -1.50 11.19
N GLU A 124 10.31 -2.08 12.13
CA GLU A 124 10.50 -1.50 13.46
C GLU A 124 11.20 -0.14 13.41
N HIS A 125 12.06 0.11 12.42
CA HIS A 125 12.67 1.43 12.22
C HIS A 125 11.60 2.49 11.97
N VAL A 126 10.67 2.24 11.04
CA VAL A 126 9.55 3.16 10.76
C VAL A 126 8.68 3.37 12.00
N LYS A 127 8.44 2.32 12.80
CA LYS A 127 7.71 2.42 14.06
C LYS A 127 8.41 3.38 15.04
N GLN A 128 9.72 3.23 15.22
CA GLN A 128 10.49 4.12 16.09
C GLN A 128 10.50 5.55 15.57
N THR A 129 10.63 5.74 14.25
CA THR A 129 10.55 7.06 13.63
C THR A 129 9.24 7.77 13.96
N ILE A 130 8.11 7.07 13.84
CA ILE A 130 6.78 7.61 14.17
C ILE A 130 6.70 7.96 15.66
N LEU A 131 7.11 7.06 16.56
CA LEU A 131 7.08 7.25 18.01
C LEU A 131 8.02 8.39 18.47
N ASN A 132 9.16 8.59 17.80
CA ASN A 132 10.09 9.69 18.07
C ASN A 132 9.59 11.05 17.56
N SER A 133 8.58 11.07 16.69
CA SER A 133 8.09 12.27 16.02
C SER A 133 6.91 12.92 16.73
N GLY A 134 6.21 12.21 17.62
CA GLY A 134 5.07 12.76 18.35
C GLY A 134 4.32 11.73 19.19
N HIS A 135 3.24 12.20 19.82
CA HIS A 135 2.37 11.34 20.61
C HIS A 135 1.42 10.53 19.71
N VAL A 136 1.56 9.22 19.75
CA VAL A 136 0.78 8.28 18.93
C VAL A 136 -0.20 7.54 19.82
N THR A 137 -1.47 7.56 19.43
CA THR A 137 -2.59 6.89 20.13
C THR A 137 -3.15 5.71 19.34
N THR A 138 -2.84 5.63 18.04
CA THR A 138 -3.30 4.56 17.15
C THR A 138 -2.38 3.34 17.24
N ASP A 139 -2.96 2.15 17.11
CA ASP A 139 -2.19 0.91 17.06
C ASP A 139 -1.33 0.83 15.79
N LEU A 140 -0.01 0.62 15.98
CA LEU A 140 0.96 0.45 14.91
C LEU A 140 1.34 -1.02 14.76
N PHE A 141 1.05 -1.61 13.60
CA PHE A 141 1.41 -2.99 13.26
C PHE A 141 2.59 -3.02 12.30
N VAL A 142 3.65 -3.72 12.68
CA VAL A 142 4.81 -3.93 11.80
C VAL A 142 4.55 -5.18 10.97
N ILE A 143 4.31 -4.97 9.68
CA ILE A 143 4.12 -6.03 8.69
C ILE A 143 5.04 -5.71 7.51
N PRO A 144 6.12 -6.46 7.30
CA PRO A 144 7.04 -6.24 6.19
C PRO A 144 6.33 -6.33 4.84
N GLU A 145 6.82 -5.55 3.89
CA GLU A 145 6.41 -5.69 2.51
C GLU A 145 6.84 -7.05 1.97
N TRP A 146 6.03 -7.59 1.12
CA TRP A 146 6.18 -8.90 0.54
C TRP A 146 6.99 -8.80 -0.77
N TYR A 147 7.61 -9.85 -1.19
CA TYR A 147 8.32 -9.94 -2.46
C TYR A 147 7.75 -11.09 -3.32
N PHE A 148 8.00 -11.05 -4.62
CA PHE A 148 7.58 -12.14 -5.51
C PHE A 148 8.58 -13.29 -5.42
N GLU A 149 8.10 -14.52 -5.19
CA GLU A 149 8.94 -15.73 -5.10
C GLU A 149 9.74 -16.00 -6.39
N GLU A 150 9.27 -15.52 -7.53
CA GLU A 150 9.99 -15.63 -8.80
C GLU A 150 11.35 -14.90 -8.78
N ILE A 151 11.52 -13.91 -7.91
CA ILE A 151 12.80 -13.20 -7.75
C ILE A 151 13.87 -14.13 -7.14
N GLU A 152 13.49 -15.04 -6.25
CA GLU A 152 14.44 -16.01 -5.65
C GLU A 152 14.91 -17.09 -6.63
N ARG A 153 14.11 -17.39 -7.66
CA ARG A 153 14.38 -18.46 -8.61
C ARG A 153 15.29 -18.07 -9.77
N ASN A 154 15.51 -16.80 -9.97
CA ASN A 154 16.50 -16.37 -10.94
C ASN A 154 17.89 -16.67 -10.35
N GLU A 155 18.50 -17.78 -10.80
CA GLU A 155 19.91 -18.02 -10.59
C GLU A 155 20.63 -16.72 -10.96
N THR A 156 21.32 -16.14 -9.98
CA THR A 156 22.21 -15.01 -10.20
C THR A 156 23.21 -15.44 -11.26
N THR A 157 22.98 -15.02 -12.50
CA THR A 157 24.05 -15.03 -13.50
C THR A 157 25.11 -14.15 -12.87
N ALA A 158 26.19 -14.75 -12.40
CA ALA A 158 27.31 -14.03 -11.86
C ALA A 158 27.70 -13.01 -12.91
N LEU A 159 27.51 -11.73 -12.62
CA LEU A 159 28.06 -10.67 -13.43
C LEU A 159 29.57 -10.93 -13.41
N GLU A 160 30.11 -11.35 -14.56
CA GLU A 160 31.55 -11.46 -14.74
C GLU A 160 32.13 -10.09 -14.43
N SER A 161 32.85 -10.00 -13.33
CA SER A 161 33.36 -8.76 -12.73
C SER A 161 34.48 -8.10 -13.53
N GLU A 162 34.64 -8.41 -14.79
CA GLU A 162 35.79 -7.97 -15.59
C GLU A 162 35.63 -6.68 -16.41
N LYS A 163 34.52 -5.94 -16.27
CA LYS A 163 34.37 -4.68 -17.04
C LYS A 163 33.70 -3.54 -16.25
N ILE A 164 34.12 -3.29 -15.03
CA ILE A 164 33.96 -1.96 -14.46
C ILE A 164 35.34 -1.31 -14.44
N CYS A 165 35.76 -0.77 -15.60
CA CYS A 165 36.80 0.25 -15.62
C CYS A 165 36.16 1.59 -15.22
N LEU A 166 36.61 2.12 -14.09
CA LEU A 166 36.37 3.48 -13.65
C LEU A 166 37.03 4.47 -14.64
#